data_25a4ff40d1778a1d4652d9eb218558b5
#
_entry.id   25a4ff40d1778a1d4652d9eb218558b5
#
_cell.length_a   1.000
_cell.length_b   1.000
_cell.length_c   1.000
_cell.angle_alpha   90.00
_cell.angle_beta   90.00
_cell.angle_gamma   90.00
#
_symmetry.space_group_name_H-M   'P 1'
#
loop_
_entity.id
_entity.type
_entity.pdbx_description
1 polymer ?
#
loop_
_entity_poly.entity_id
_entity_poly.type
_entity_poly.pdbx_seq_one_letter_code
_entity_poly.pdbx_strand_id
1 'polypeptide(L)'
;MNTVKIEVYKKGQEVIVYQLIKRVYDEFVSFDYSDEGNQFFYDWIQPSKIASRQENQVNILLAFVNIELVGMIEIRDNKNISLLFVDKIFQGQGIAKKLFKKALKNCIKRDPKLDKFYVHAFPYSTEIYKKLGFKETDIMQEQFGIKYLPMEIDII
;
A
#
# COMPACT_ATOMS: atom_id res chain seq x y z
N MET A 1 -2.87 -17.91 18.72
CA MET A 1 -2.33 -17.06 17.64
C MET A 1 -3.41 -16.77 16.62
N ASN A 2 -3.52 -15.53 16.23
CA ASN A 2 -4.52 -15.12 15.25
C ASN A 2 -4.01 -15.37 13.83
N THR A 3 -4.83 -16.06 13.03
CA THR A 3 -4.53 -16.31 11.63
C THR A 3 -4.88 -15.08 10.79
N VAL A 4 -3.96 -14.67 9.92
CA VAL A 4 -4.20 -13.59 8.98
C VAL A 4 -4.75 -14.16 7.68
N LYS A 5 -5.91 -13.64 7.23
CA LYS A 5 -6.49 -13.98 5.94
C LYS A 5 -6.28 -12.85 4.96
N ILE A 6 -5.79 -13.17 3.78
CA ILE A 6 -5.67 -12.21 2.68
C ILE A 6 -6.83 -12.45 1.72
N GLU A 7 -7.63 -11.41 1.49
CA GLU A 7 -8.79 -11.47 0.61
C GLU A 7 -8.77 -10.33 -0.40
N VAL A 8 -9.38 -10.56 -1.56
CA VAL A 8 -9.55 -9.53 -2.58
C VAL A 8 -10.63 -8.55 -2.12
N TYR A 9 -10.39 -7.24 -2.32
CA TYR A 9 -11.37 -6.20 -2.03
C TYR A 9 -12.71 -6.50 -2.71
N LYS A 10 -13.80 -6.21 -2.00
CA LYS A 10 -15.17 -6.29 -2.51
C LYS A 10 -15.85 -4.95 -2.39
N LYS A 11 -16.69 -4.62 -3.37
CA LYS A 11 -17.50 -3.39 -3.34
C LYS A 11 -18.27 -3.31 -2.02
N GLY A 12 -18.22 -2.15 -1.39
CA GLY A 12 -18.79 -1.91 -0.07
C GLY A 12 -17.74 -1.84 1.03
N GLN A 13 -16.52 -2.30 0.78
CA GLN A 13 -15.44 -2.28 1.78
C GLN A 13 -14.60 -1.00 1.75
N GLU A 14 -14.88 -0.06 0.86
CA GLU A 14 -14.10 1.16 0.70
C GLU A 14 -14.05 2.04 1.94
N VAL A 15 -15.09 2.02 2.77
CA VAL A 15 -15.13 2.82 4.01
C VAL A 15 -14.16 2.27 5.04
N ILE A 16 -14.13 0.95 5.27
CA ILE A 16 -13.20 0.35 6.24
C ILE A 16 -11.75 0.46 5.74
N VAL A 17 -11.54 0.40 4.43
CA VAL A 17 -10.22 0.61 3.83
C VAL A 17 -9.75 2.05 4.08
N TYR A 18 -10.61 3.03 3.81
CA TYR A 18 -10.35 4.43 4.09
C TYR A 18 -9.98 4.65 5.56
N GLN A 19 -10.76 4.09 6.47
CA GLN A 19 -10.54 4.25 7.92
C GLN A 19 -9.19 3.69 8.34
N LEU A 20 -8.81 2.54 7.83
CA LEU A 20 -7.50 1.94 8.12
C LEU A 20 -6.37 2.83 7.60
N ILE A 21 -6.43 3.24 6.35
CA ILE A 21 -5.39 4.08 5.73
C ILE A 21 -5.25 5.39 6.50
N LYS A 22 -6.36 6.08 6.75
CA LYS A 22 -6.34 7.38 7.44
C LYS A 22 -5.75 7.26 8.83
N ARG A 23 -6.14 6.24 9.58
CA ARG A 23 -5.66 6.01 10.95
C ARG A 23 -4.14 5.85 10.99
N VAL A 24 -3.57 5.04 10.09
CA VAL A 24 -2.13 4.80 10.03
C VAL A 24 -1.39 6.01 9.48
N TYR A 25 -1.91 6.61 8.43
CA TYR A 25 -1.30 7.80 7.81
C TYR A 25 -1.23 8.96 8.80
N ASP A 26 -2.31 9.23 9.51
CA ASP A 26 -2.35 10.34 10.49
C ASP A 26 -1.33 10.15 11.61
N GLU A 27 -1.11 8.92 12.05
CA GLU A 27 -0.19 8.67 13.16
C GLU A 27 1.27 8.66 12.72
N PHE A 28 1.59 8.12 11.55
CA PHE A 28 2.99 7.85 11.18
C PHE A 28 3.52 8.69 10.03
N VAL A 29 2.67 9.30 9.23
CA VAL A 29 3.07 9.90 7.95
C VAL A 29 2.75 11.39 7.88
N SER A 30 1.59 11.81 8.33
CA SER A 30 1.04 13.14 8.08
C SER A 30 1.91 14.30 8.56
N PHE A 31 2.61 14.12 9.67
CA PHE A 31 3.42 15.20 10.26
C PHE A 31 4.71 15.51 9.48
N ASP A 32 5.12 14.62 8.56
CA ASP A 32 6.25 14.85 7.66
C ASP A 32 5.88 15.72 6.46
N TYR A 33 4.61 16.06 6.29
CA TYR A 33 4.10 16.72 5.09
C TYR A 33 3.41 18.03 5.38
N SER A 34 3.32 18.87 4.33
CA SER A 34 2.56 20.12 4.39
C SER A 34 1.06 19.81 4.45
N ASP A 35 0.27 20.82 4.86
CA ASP A 35 -1.19 20.73 4.84
C ASP A 35 -1.70 20.41 3.43
N GLU A 36 -1.09 21.02 2.40
CA GLU A 36 -1.42 20.75 1.00
C GLU A 36 -1.16 19.28 0.62
N GLY A 37 -0.01 18.75 1.01
CA GLY A 37 0.34 17.35 0.76
C GLY A 37 -0.60 16.40 1.45
N ASN A 38 -0.94 16.66 2.70
CA ASN A 38 -1.91 15.86 3.45
C ASN A 38 -3.29 15.90 2.80
N GLN A 39 -3.75 17.09 2.38
CA GLN A 39 -5.05 17.23 1.72
C GLN A 39 -5.08 16.46 0.39
N PHE A 40 -4.00 16.53 -0.39
CA PHE A 40 -3.87 15.77 -1.63
C PHE A 40 -4.02 14.26 -1.35
N PHE A 41 -3.36 13.76 -0.31
CA PHE A 41 -3.45 12.35 0.05
C PHE A 41 -4.85 11.97 0.53
N TYR A 42 -5.47 12.78 1.41
CA TYR A 42 -6.82 12.49 1.90
C TYR A 42 -7.85 12.47 0.78
N ASP A 43 -7.71 13.34 -0.22
CA ASP A 43 -8.59 13.33 -1.39
C ASP A 43 -8.42 12.04 -2.20
N TRP A 44 -7.17 11.57 -2.34
CA TRP A 44 -6.86 10.34 -3.07
C TRP A 44 -7.50 9.10 -2.45
N ILE A 45 -7.58 9.04 -1.13
CA ILE A 45 -8.08 7.88 -0.40
C ILE A 45 -9.56 7.95 -0.03
N GLN A 46 -10.29 8.98 -0.49
CA GLN A 46 -11.73 9.04 -0.22
C GLN A 46 -12.42 7.75 -0.66
N PRO A 47 -13.42 7.24 0.09
CA PRO A 47 -14.08 5.98 -0.24
C PRO A 47 -14.58 5.91 -1.67
N SER A 48 -15.17 6.99 -2.19
CA SER A 48 -15.64 7.05 -3.58
C SER A 48 -14.50 6.88 -4.59
N LYS A 49 -13.32 7.40 -4.28
CA LYS A 49 -12.14 7.29 -5.16
C LYS A 49 -11.53 5.90 -5.10
N ILE A 50 -11.48 5.31 -3.92
CA ILE A 50 -11.06 3.92 -3.77
C ILE A 50 -11.97 3.01 -4.59
N ALA A 51 -13.28 3.15 -4.42
CA ALA A 51 -14.27 2.36 -5.16
C ALA A 51 -14.14 2.53 -6.67
N SER A 52 -13.99 3.78 -7.13
CA SER A 52 -13.85 4.09 -8.55
C SER A 52 -12.64 3.42 -9.18
N ARG A 53 -11.50 3.41 -8.48
CA ARG A 53 -10.29 2.76 -9.00
C ARG A 53 -10.44 1.25 -9.14
N GLN A 54 -11.40 0.63 -8.43
CA GLN A 54 -11.61 -0.83 -8.47
C GLN A 54 -12.66 -1.26 -9.50
N GLU A 55 -13.32 -0.34 -10.19
CA GLU A 55 -14.44 -0.66 -11.09
C GLU A 55 -14.07 -1.57 -12.26
N ASN A 56 -12.98 -1.25 -12.96
CA ASN A 56 -12.54 -2.02 -14.14
C ASN A 56 -11.73 -3.26 -13.77
N GLN A 57 -10.90 -3.14 -12.74
CA GLN A 57 -10.05 -4.23 -12.27
C GLN A 57 -9.76 -4.02 -10.79
N VAL A 58 -10.06 -5.01 -9.98
CA VAL A 58 -9.73 -4.97 -8.56
C VAL A 58 -8.23 -5.16 -8.39
N ASN A 59 -7.58 -4.21 -7.69
CA ASN A 59 -6.14 -4.21 -7.44
C ASN A 59 -5.81 -3.98 -5.97
N ILE A 60 -6.78 -4.16 -5.08
CA ILE A 60 -6.59 -4.08 -3.63
C ILE A 60 -6.72 -5.48 -3.02
N LEU A 61 -5.75 -5.82 -2.17
CA LEU A 61 -5.84 -6.97 -1.28
C LEU A 61 -5.98 -6.49 0.16
N LEU A 62 -6.77 -7.20 0.94
CA LEU A 62 -7.07 -6.88 2.33
C LEU A 62 -6.60 -8.00 3.24
N ALA A 63 -6.03 -7.62 4.38
CA ALA A 63 -5.62 -8.56 5.42
C ALA A 63 -6.58 -8.45 6.61
N PHE A 64 -7.17 -9.57 6.99
CA PHE A 64 -8.09 -9.65 8.12
C PHE A 64 -7.54 -10.57 9.21
N VAL A 65 -7.75 -10.16 10.45
CA VAL A 65 -7.61 -11.02 11.62
C VAL A 65 -9.03 -11.15 12.20
N ASN A 66 -9.61 -12.34 12.15
CA ASN A 66 -11.03 -12.54 12.39
C ASN A 66 -11.84 -11.64 11.43
N ILE A 67 -12.70 -10.76 11.96
CA ILE A 67 -13.50 -9.84 11.13
C ILE A 67 -12.85 -8.45 11.00
N GLU A 68 -11.70 -8.23 11.64
CA GLU A 68 -11.06 -6.92 11.68
C GLU A 68 -10.10 -6.74 10.51
N LEU A 69 -10.25 -5.63 9.79
CA LEU A 69 -9.30 -5.25 8.74
C LEU A 69 -8.05 -4.68 9.39
N VAL A 70 -6.90 -5.33 9.17
CA VAL A 70 -5.63 -4.97 9.78
C VAL A 70 -4.55 -4.54 8.81
N GLY A 71 -4.77 -4.71 7.51
CA GLY A 71 -3.81 -4.28 6.50
C GLY A 71 -4.41 -4.23 5.12
N MET A 72 -3.76 -3.50 4.22
CA MET A 72 -4.18 -3.41 2.82
C MET A 72 -2.99 -3.08 1.91
N ILE A 73 -3.08 -3.49 0.67
CA ILE A 73 -2.16 -3.09 -0.40
C ILE A 73 -2.96 -2.76 -1.65
N GLU A 74 -2.61 -1.67 -2.32
CA GLU A 74 -3.15 -1.32 -3.64
C GLU A 74 -2.02 -1.25 -4.65
N ILE A 75 -2.22 -1.87 -5.80
CA ILE A 75 -1.26 -1.92 -6.90
C ILE A 75 -1.77 -1.05 -8.05
N ARG A 76 -0.89 -0.26 -8.65
CA ARG A 76 -1.18 0.55 -9.82
C ARG A 76 -0.36 0.05 -11.01
N ASP A 77 -0.99 0.03 -12.18
CA ASP A 77 -0.34 -0.35 -13.45
C ASP A 77 0.32 -1.73 -13.40
N ASN A 78 -0.20 -2.62 -12.55
CA ASN A 78 0.28 -3.99 -12.37
C ASN A 78 1.76 -4.10 -11.92
N LYS A 79 2.40 -3.01 -11.53
CA LYS A 79 3.83 -3.00 -11.18
C LYS A 79 4.25 -1.98 -10.14
N ASN A 80 3.33 -1.13 -9.66
CA ASN A 80 3.63 -0.11 -8.66
C ASN A 80 2.82 -0.34 -7.40
N ILE A 81 3.47 -0.32 -6.23
CA ILE A 81 2.74 -0.26 -4.97
C ILE A 81 2.27 1.17 -4.79
N SER A 82 0.96 1.38 -4.85
CA SER A 82 0.34 2.69 -4.65
C SER A 82 0.11 2.96 -3.17
N LEU A 83 -0.39 1.96 -2.44
CA LEU A 83 -0.67 2.04 -1.00
C LEU A 83 -0.30 0.71 -0.34
N LEU A 84 0.29 0.78 0.85
CA LEU A 84 0.55 -0.38 1.70
C LEU A 84 0.51 0.08 3.15
N PHE A 85 -0.53 -0.33 3.87
CA PHE A 85 -0.75 0.08 5.26
C PHE A 85 -1.10 -1.11 6.13
N VAL A 86 -0.52 -1.15 7.32
CA VAL A 86 -0.82 -2.17 8.35
C VAL A 86 -1.13 -1.43 9.66
N ASP A 87 -2.20 -1.85 10.32
CA ASP A 87 -2.61 -1.30 11.61
C ASP A 87 -1.46 -1.37 12.62
N LYS A 88 -1.30 -0.32 13.40
CA LYS A 88 -0.22 -0.17 14.39
C LYS A 88 -0.05 -1.41 15.27
N ILE A 89 -1.15 -1.93 15.81
CA ILE A 89 -1.14 -3.07 16.74
C ILE A 89 -0.60 -4.34 16.06
N PHE A 90 -0.77 -4.45 14.75
CA PHE A 90 -0.41 -5.64 13.97
C PHE A 90 0.89 -5.48 13.19
N GLN A 91 1.60 -4.38 13.34
CA GLN A 91 2.90 -4.19 12.68
C GLN A 91 3.97 -5.11 13.28
N GLY A 92 4.98 -5.45 12.48
CA GLY A 92 6.06 -6.33 12.92
C GLY A 92 5.72 -7.81 12.93
N GLN A 93 4.57 -8.21 12.37
CA GLN A 93 4.10 -9.60 12.35
C GLN A 93 4.11 -10.23 10.94
N GLY A 94 4.73 -9.55 9.98
CA GLY A 94 4.85 -10.08 8.62
C GLY A 94 3.62 -9.86 7.72
N ILE A 95 2.66 -9.04 8.12
CA ILE A 95 1.44 -8.81 7.33
C ILE A 95 1.75 -8.08 6.03
N ALA A 96 2.60 -7.03 6.07
CA ALA A 96 3.03 -6.32 4.87
C ALA A 96 3.69 -7.26 3.86
N LYS A 97 4.55 -8.16 4.35
CA LYS A 97 5.21 -9.16 3.51
C LYS A 97 4.21 -10.12 2.86
N LYS A 98 3.22 -10.60 3.62
CA LYS A 98 2.17 -11.48 3.09
C LYS A 98 1.35 -10.79 2.01
N LEU A 99 0.94 -9.54 2.25
CA LEU A 99 0.21 -8.74 1.28
C LEU A 99 1.03 -8.53 0.00
N PHE A 100 2.28 -8.13 0.15
CA PHE A 100 3.17 -7.90 -1.00
C PHE A 100 3.38 -9.17 -1.82
N LYS A 101 3.69 -10.29 -1.17
CA LYS A 101 3.92 -11.57 -1.87
C LYS A 101 2.69 -12.01 -2.65
N LYS A 102 1.51 -11.87 -2.07
CA LYS A 102 0.27 -12.25 -2.77
C LYS A 102 -0.01 -11.31 -3.94
N ALA A 103 0.17 -10.00 -3.75
CA ALA A 103 0.00 -9.01 -4.81
C ALA A 103 0.97 -9.28 -5.97
N LEU A 104 2.23 -9.54 -5.65
CA LEU A 104 3.26 -9.83 -6.65
C LEU A 104 2.90 -11.07 -7.47
N LYS A 105 2.47 -12.13 -6.80
CA LYS A 105 2.03 -13.37 -7.46
C LYS A 105 0.89 -13.10 -8.43
N ASN A 106 -0.09 -12.31 -8.02
CA ASN A 106 -1.22 -11.94 -8.88
C ASN A 106 -0.77 -11.12 -10.09
N CYS A 107 0.16 -10.18 -9.89
CA CYS A 107 0.68 -9.34 -10.97
C CYS A 107 1.48 -10.16 -11.99
N ILE A 108 2.28 -11.12 -11.54
CA ILE A 108 3.04 -12.03 -12.41
C ILE A 108 2.08 -12.90 -13.24
N LYS A 109 0.98 -13.36 -12.66
CA LYS A 109 -0.04 -14.12 -13.40
C LYS A 109 -0.66 -13.30 -14.53
N ARG A 110 -0.90 -12.01 -14.29
CA ARG A 110 -1.46 -11.12 -15.32
C ARG A 110 -0.44 -10.77 -16.40
N ASP A 111 0.81 -10.63 -16.02
CA ASP A 111 1.91 -10.32 -16.94
C ASP A 111 3.14 -11.15 -16.58
N PRO A 112 3.31 -12.32 -17.23
CA PRO A 112 4.48 -13.18 -16.98
C PRO A 112 5.82 -12.57 -17.37
N LYS A 113 5.82 -11.46 -18.10
CA LYS A 113 7.05 -10.75 -18.49
C LYS A 113 7.46 -9.67 -17.49
N LEU A 114 6.67 -9.49 -16.42
CA LEU A 114 6.98 -8.52 -15.39
C LEU A 114 8.33 -8.85 -14.75
N ASP A 115 9.28 -7.91 -14.81
CA ASP A 115 10.64 -8.12 -14.33
C ASP A 115 11.01 -7.23 -13.15
N LYS A 116 10.24 -6.18 -12.88
CA LYS A 116 10.48 -5.25 -11.78
C LYS A 116 9.18 -4.80 -11.13
N PHE A 117 9.27 -4.47 -9.86
CA PHE A 117 8.19 -3.84 -9.11
C PHE A 117 8.69 -2.55 -8.49
N TYR A 118 7.85 -1.53 -8.41
CA TYR A 118 8.23 -0.18 -8.02
C TYR A 118 7.40 0.33 -6.85
N VAL A 119 7.97 1.26 -6.10
CA VAL A 119 7.25 2.00 -5.07
C VAL A 119 7.85 3.40 -4.91
N HIS A 120 6.99 4.38 -4.62
CA HIS A 120 7.39 5.68 -4.08
C HIS A 120 7.13 5.61 -2.57
N ALA A 121 8.17 5.31 -1.80
CA ALA A 121 8.05 5.04 -0.37
C ALA A 121 7.96 6.33 0.42
N PHE A 122 7.00 6.40 1.36
CA PHE A 122 7.02 7.46 2.36
C PHE A 122 8.29 7.33 3.22
N PRO A 123 8.83 8.43 3.76
CA PRO A 123 10.00 8.35 4.66
C PRO A 123 9.81 7.31 5.78
N TYR A 124 8.61 7.28 6.36
CA TYR A 124 8.23 6.31 7.40
C TYR A 124 8.39 4.85 6.95
N SER A 125 8.08 4.53 5.69
CA SER A 125 8.01 3.16 5.21
C SER A 125 9.25 2.65 4.48
N THR A 126 10.29 3.46 4.33
CA THR A 126 11.50 3.06 3.59
C THR A 126 12.14 1.78 4.14
N GLU A 127 12.20 1.64 5.46
CA GLU A 127 12.79 0.44 6.09
C GLU A 127 11.96 -0.81 5.83
N ILE A 128 10.63 -0.68 5.76
CA ILE A 128 9.73 -1.80 5.44
C ILE A 128 10.06 -2.32 4.03
N TYR A 129 10.19 -1.42 3.06
CA TYR A 129 10.49 -1.79 1.69
C TYR A 129 11.90 -2.36 1.53
N LYS A 130 12.89 -1.85 2.26
CA LYS A 130 14.23 -2.43 2.29
C LYS A 130 14.20 -3.88 2.79
N LYS A 131 13.43 -4.15 3.83
CA LYS A 131 13.26 -5.52 4.36
C LYS A 131 12.55 -6.43 3.37
N LEU A 132 11.68 -5.91 2.52
CA LEU A 132 11.04 -6.67 1.46
C LEU A 132 11.97 -6.94 0.27
N GLY A 133 13.13 -6.28 0.22
CA GLY A 133 14.12 -6.46 -0.83
C GLY A 133 14.21 -5.33 -1.83
N PHE A 134 13.45 -4.24 -1.64
CA PHE A 134 13.52 -3.06 -2.50
C PHE A 134 14.80 -2.29 -2.28
N LYS A 135 15.32 -1.68 -3.35
CA LYS A 135 16.51 -0.81 -3.34
C LYS A 135 16.14 0.57 -3.83
N GLU A 136 16.80 1.58 -3.28
CA GLU A 136 16.65 2.96 -3.72
C GLU A 136 17.16 3.12 -5.16
N THR A 137 16.41 3.87 -5.97
CA THR A 137 16.80 4.17 -7.36
C THR A 137 17.14 5.63 -7.57
N ASP A 138 16.85 6.48 -6.59
CA ASP A 138 17.11 7.91 -6.64
C ASP A 138 17.16 8.46 -5.22
N ILE A 139 17.46 9.76 -5.09
CA ILE A 139 17.40 10.48 -3.82
C ILE A 139 15.94 10.76 -3.44
N MET A 140 15.71 11.10 -2.17
CA MET A 140 14.40 11.54 -1.69
C MET A 140 13.90 12.70 -2.54
N GLN A 141 12.64 12.62 -2.95
CA GLN A 141 11.97 13.61 -3.81
C GLN A 141 10.73 14.18 -3.12
N GLU A 142 10.20 15.26 -3.67
CA GLU A 142 8.98 15.87 -3.16
C GLU A 142 8.10 16.30 -4.33
N GLN A 143 6.80 15.97 -4.25
CA GLN A 143 5.80 16.36 -5.22
C GLN A 143 4.47 16.64 -4.51
N PHE A 144 3.88 17.79 -4.78
CA PHE A 144 2.61 18.22 -4.15
C PHE A 144 2.68 18.22 -2.62
N GLY A 145 3.87 18.55 -2.04
CA GLY A 145 4.05 18.54 -0.60
C GLY A 145 4.23 17.17 0.03
N ILE A 146 4.38 16.12 -0.79
CA ILE A 146 4.58 14.74 -0.34
C ILE A 146 6.02 14.33 -0.66
N LYS A 147 6.76 13.95 0.39
CA LYS A 147 8.12 13.42 0.25
C LYS A 147 8.05 11.94 -0.03
N TYR A 148 8.86 11.47 -0.97
CA TYR A 148 8.93 10.04 -1.28
C TYR A 148 10.32 9.62 -1.76
N LEU A 149 10.65 8.36 -1.51
CA LEU A 149 11.89 7.74 -1.97
C LEU A 149 11.55 6.73 -3.06
N PRO A 150 12.01 6.94 -4.32
CA PRO A 150 11.80 5.94 -5.37
C PRO A 150 12.60 4.66 -5.06
N MET A 151 11.93 3.52 -5.13
CA MET A 151 12.54 2.23 -4.88
C MET A 151 12.04 1.18 -5.88
N GLU A 152 12.85 0.16 -6.10
CA GLU A 152 12.46 -0.96 -6.97
C GLU A 152 12.98 -2.29 -6.44
N ILE A 153 12.35 -3.38 -6.88
CA ILE A 153 12.80 -4.75 -6.66
C ILE A 153 12.78 -5.50 -7.98
N ASP A 154 13.82 -6.30 -8.23
CA ASP A 154 13.85 -7.19 -9.38
C ASP A 154 13.05 -8.45 -9.09
N ILE A 155 12.28 -8.87 -10.09
CA ILE A 155 11.51 -10.10 -10.07
C ILE A 155 12.27 -11.14 -10.89
N ILE A 156 12.69 -12.20 -10.24
CA ILE A 156 13.46 -13.27 -10.88
C ILE A 156 12.58 -14.50 -11.06
#